data_8c3557e93619afd6f99e5c4caf42e3e8
#
_entry.id   8c3557e93619afd6f99e5c4caf42e3e8
#
_cell.length_a   1.000
_cell.length_b   1.000
_cell.length_c   1.000
_cell.angle_alpha   90.00
_cell.angle_beta   90.00
_cell.angle_gamma   90.00
#
_symmetry.space_group_name_H-M   'P 1'
#
loop_
_entity.id
_entity.type
_entity.pdbx_description
1 polymer ?
#
loop_
_entity_poly.entity_id
_entity_poly.type
_entity_poly.pdbx_seq_one_letter_code
_entity_poly.pdbx_strand_id
1 'polypeptide(L)'
;MNNFAKSCIEIKTQNCPRCKMFEPTYLELQKKYPNYEYKEYIFGIDPEVQDFVTKYSIRSAPTFIVTNGDNVEVVKQEELEATLAKNND
;
A
#
# COMPACT_ATOMS: atom_id res chain seq x y z
N MET A 1 13.33 -0.01 -20.27
CA MET A 1 12.27 -0.79 -19.72
C MET A 1 12.16 -0.59 -18.21
N ASN A 2 10.99 -0.26 -17.80
CA ASN A 2 10.79 0.08 -16.44
C ASN A 2 9.93 -0.92 -15.76
N ASN A 3 10.56 -1.91 -15.22
CA ASN A 3 9.83 -2.88 -14.43
C ASN A 3 10.09 -2.56 -12.98
N PHE A 4 9.05 -2.11 -12.34
CA PHE A 4 9.16 -1.94 -10.91
C PHE A 4 9.11 -3.32 -10.29
N ALA A 5 10.25 -3.75 -9.79
CA ALA A 5 10.27 -4.95 -8.95
C ALA A 5 9.62 -4.68 -7.61
N LYS A 6 9.35 -3.41 -7.32
CA LYS A 6 8.78 -2.98 -6.05
C LYS A 6 7.44 -2.29 -6.27
N SER A 7 6.49 -2.60 -5.41
CA SER A 7 5.20 -1.93 -5.49
C SER A 7 4.65 -1.70 -4.09
N CYS A 8 3.78 -0.72 -3.99
CA CYS A 8 3.09 -0.41 -2.76
C CYS A 8 1.63 -0.18 -3.10
N ILE A 9 0.76 -1.03 -2.57
CA ILE A 9 -0.66 -0.98 -2.86
C ILE A 9 -1.39 -0.58 -1.59
N GLU A 10 -2.15 0.50 -1.66
CA GLU A 10 -2.98 0.91 -0.54
C GLU A 10 -4.39 0.34 -0.72
N ILE A 11 -4.85 -0.36 0.30
CA ILE A 11 -6.23 -0.84 0.35
C ILE A 11 -6.99 0.06 1.31
N LYS A 12 -8.03 0.71 0.82
CA LYS A 12 -8.81 1.61 1.65
C LYS A 12 -10.30 1.38 1.44
N THR A 13 -11.12 2.01 2.28
CA THR A 13 -12.57 1.91 2.17
C THR A 13 -13.13 3.26 1.77
N GLN A 14 -14.40 3.29 1.36
CA GLN A 14 -15.02 4.53 0.89
C GLN A 14 -15.12 5.45 2.09
N ASN A 15 -15.60 5.74 2.90
CA ASN A 15 -15.65 6.71 3.97
C ASN A 15 -14.65 6.37 5.08
N CYS A 16 -13.38 6.47 4.76
CA CYS A 16 -12.35 6.10 5.70
C CYS A 16 -11.63 7.35 6.21
N PRO A 17 -11.96 7.82 7.42
CA PRO A 17 -11.29 9.01 7.98
C PRO A 17 -9.78 8.79 8.13
N ARG A 18 -9.37 7.61 8.57
CA ARG A 18 -7.94 7.33 8.75
C ARG A 18 -7.20 7.36 7.43
N CYS A 19 -7.83 6.86 6.37
CA CYS A 19 -7.23 6.91 5.05
C CYS A 19 -7.05 8.34 4.58
N LYS A 20 -8.07 9.18 4.81
CA LYS A 20 -7.99 10.58 4.42
C LYS A 20 -6.94 11.33 5.22
N MET A 21 -6.83 11.04 6.49
CA MET A 21 -5.82 11.70 7.33
C MET A 21 -4.41 11.28 6.94
N PHE A 22 -4.24 10.07 6.45
CA PHE A 22 -2.93 9.58 6.06
C PHE A 22 -2.53 10.02 4.65
N GLU A 23 -3.47 10.48 3.85
CA GLU A 23 -3.20 10.78 2.45
C GLU A 23 -2.03 11.74 2.23
N PRO A 24 -1.94 12.86 2.96
CA PRO A 24 -0.79 13.76 2.75
C PRO A 24 0.53 13.06 3.06
N THR A 25 0.56 12.24 4.11
CA THR A 25 1.76 11.49 4.45
C THR A 25 2.10 10.49 3.35
N TYR A 26 1.10 9.82 2.81
CA TYR A 26 1.33 8.85 1.75
C TYR A 26 1.90 9.51 0.50
N LEU A 27 1.41 10.70 0.15
CA LEU A 27 1.95 11.43 -0.98
C LEU A 27 3.40 11.83 -0.75
N GLU A 28 3.74 12.23 0.47
CA GLU A 28 5.13 12.55 0.80
C GLU A 28 6.02 11.32 0.70
N LEU A 29 5.53 10.18 1.16
CA LEU A 29 6.30 8.95 1.06
C LEU A 29 6.53 8.55 -0.39
N GLN A 30 5.56 8.79 -1.27
CA GLN A 30 5.75 8.51 -2.68
C GLN A 30 6.87 9.34 -3.28
N LYS A 31 7.01 10.59 -2.85
CA LYS A 31 8.10 11.44 -3.29
C LYS A 31 9.43 11.00 -2.70
N LYS A 32 9.41 10.56 -1.46
CA LYS A 32 10.62 10.15 -0.76
C LYS A 32 11.14 8.81 -1.26
N TYR A 33 10.23 7.92 -1.66
CA TYR A 33 10.60 6.59 -2.13
C TYR A 33 10.05 6.38 -3.55
N PRO A 34 10.63 7.02 -4.56
CA PRO A 34 10.08 6.98 -5.92
C PRO A 34 10.34 5.69 -6.67
N ASN A 35 11.05 4.74 -6.09
CA ASN A 35 11.39 3.49 -6.77
C ASN A 35 10.28 2.44 -6.71
N TYR A 36 9.16 2.77 -6.10
CA TYR A 36 8.02 1.87 -6.02
C TYR A 36 6.95 2.28 -7.03
N GLU A 37 6.19 1.30 -7.49
CA GLU A 37 4.95 1.58 -8.21
C GLU A 37 3.83 1.67 -7.18
N TYR A 38 3.16 2.81 -7.11
CA TYR A 38 2.14 3.06 -6.11
C TYR A 38 0.75 2.91 -6.70
N LYS A 39 -0.11 2.16 -6.03
CA LYS A 39 -1.48 1.95 -6.46
C LYS A 39 -2.43 2.07 -5.28
N GLU A 40 -3.69 2.36 -5.58
CA GLU A 40 -4.74 2.44 -4.57
C GLU A 40 -5.94 1.65 -5.05
N TYR A 41 -6.51 0.87 -4.15
CA TYR A 41 -7.75 0.17 -4.43
C TYR A 41 -8.74 0.44 -3.31
N ILE A 42 -10.02 0.55 -3.67
CA ILE A 42 -11.06 0.89 -2.71
C ILE A 42 -12.00 -0.31 -2.57
N PHE A 43 -12.11 -0.81 -1.35
CA PHE A 43 -13.01 -1.92 -1.05
C PHE A 43 -14.44 -1.53 -1.38
N GLY A 44 -15.13 -2.39 -2.09
CA GLY A 44 -16.50 -2.11 -2.51
C GLY A 44 -16.62 -1.45 -3.87
N ILE A 45 -15.50 -0.96 -4.43
CA ILE A 45 -15.48 -0.35 -5.76
C ILE A 45 -14.61 -1.16 -6.71
N ASP A 46 -13.39 -1.47 -6.30
CA ASP A 46 -12.44 -2.20 -7.13
C ASP A 46 -12.56 -3.69 -6.88
N PRO A 47 -12.91 -4.49 -7.89
CA PRO A 47 -13.08 -5.94 -7.69
C PRO A 47 -11.81 -6.64 -7.22
N GLU A 48 -10.65 -6.14 -7.62
CA GLU A 48 -9.37 -6.76 -7.24
C GLU A 48 -9.16 -6.79 -5.73
N VAL A 49 -9.79 -5.88 -5.01
CA VAL A 49 -9.62 -5.78 -3.56
C VAL A 49 -10.05 -7.05 -2.85
N GLN A 50 -11.10 -7.70 -3.37
CA GLN A 50 -11.63 -8.89 -2.71
C GLN A 50 -10.57 -9.97 -2.61
N ASP A 51 -9.78 -10.14 -3.66
CA ASP A 51 -8.70 -11.12 -3.66
C ASP A 51 -7.64 -10.77 -2.63
N PHE A 52 -7.27 -9.51 -2.53
CA PHE A 52 -6.27 -9.06 -1.55
C PHE A 52 -6.79 -9.26 -0.13
N VAL A 53 -8.04 -8.89 0.11
CA VAL A 53 -8.65 -9.01 1.43
C VAL A 53 -8.65 -10.47 1.89
N THR A 54 -9.02 -11.37 0.99
CA THR A 54 -9.08 -12.79 1.30
C THR A 54 -7.69 -13.38 1.50
N LYS A 55 -6.79 -13.08 0.55
CA LYS A 55 -5.45 -13.68 0.56
C LYS A 55 -4.63 -13.24 1.76
N TYR A 56 -4.74 -11.97 2.15
CA TYR A 56 -3.91 -11.40 3.20
C TYR A 56 -4.66 -11.14 4.49
N SER A 57 -5.90 -11.58 4.59
CA SER A 57 -6.73 -11.42 5.80
C SER A 57 -6.78 -9.97 6.26
N ILE A 58 -7.02 -9.05 5.32
CA ILE A 58 -7.05 -7.64 5.62
C ILE A 58 -8.33 -7.30 6.37
N ARG A 59 -8.21 -6.62 7.51
CA ARG A 59 -9.35 -6.34 8.38
C ARG A 59 -9.49 -4.86 8.73
N SER A 60 -8.60 -4.01 8.28
CA SER A 60 -8.66 -2.60 8.62
C SER A 60 -8.16 -1.78 7.46
N ALA A 61 -8.44 -0.48 7.48
CA ALA A 61 -8.00 0.44 6.45
C ALA A 61 -7.41 1.66 7.12
N PRO A 62 -6.37 2.25 6.54
CA PRO A 62 -5.69 1.75 5.35
C PRO A 62 -4.76 0.58 5.68
N THR A 63 -4.61 -0.34 4.75
CA THR A 63 -3.64 -1.41 4.82
C THR A 63 -2.81 -1.35 3.55
N PHE A 64 -1.51 -1.62 3.68
CA PHE A 64 -0.59 -1.50 2.56
C PHE A 64 0.07 -2.83 2.26
N ILE A 65 0.16 -3.16 0.99
CA ILE A 65 0.84 -4.37 0.54
C ILE A 65 2.10 -3.92 -0.18
N VAL A 66 3.25 -4.15 0.45
CA VAL A 66 4.54 -3.73 -0.09
C VAL A 66 5.24 -4.95 -0.66
N THR A 67 5.57 -4.88 -1.94
CA THR A 67 6.20 -5.99 -2.65
C THR A 67 7.59 -5.58 -3.10
N ASN A 68 8.55 -6.48 -2.90
CA ASN A 68 9.91 -6.28 -3.38
C ASN A 68 10.38 -7.62 -3.95
N GLY A 69 10.25 -7.76 -5.29
CA GLY A 69 10.53 -9.05 -5.92
C GLY A 69 9.54 -10.09 -5.42
N ASP A 70 10.06 -11.14 -4.78
CA ASP A 70 9.22 -12.21 -4.25
C ASP A 70 8.76 -11.95 -2.82
N ASN A 71 9.28 -10.90 -2.19
CA ASN A 71 8.90 -10.57 -0.82
C ASN A 71 7.64 -9.74 -0.80
N VAL A 72 6.68 -10.12 0.03
CA VAL A 72 5.44 -9.40 0.19
C VAL A 72 5.22 -9.14 1.66
N GLU A 73 5.00 -7.89 2.03
CA GLU A 73 4.72 -7.51 3.40
C GLU A 73 3.41 -6.75 3.46
N VAL A 74 2.55 -7.14 4.38
CA VAL A 74 1.27 -6.47 4.58
C VAL A 74 1.38 -5.68 5.88
N VAL A 75 1.29 -4.38 5.78
CA VAL A 75 1.56 -3.51 6.93
C VAL A 75 0.48 -2.45 7.06
N LYS A 76 0.39 -1.87 8.25
CA LYS A 76 -0.50 -0.77 8.52
C LYS A 76 0.24 0.54 8.36
N GLN A 77 -0.52 1.65 8.42
CA GLN A 77 0.08 2.96 8.16
C GLN A 77 1.25 3.27 9.10
N GLU A 78 1.18 2.80 10.34
CA GLU A 78 2.23 3.09 11.32
C GLU A 78 3.57 2.47 10.94
N GLU A 79 3.53 1.42 10.13
CA GLU A 79 4.73 0.67 9.76
C GLU A 79 5.15 0.92 8.31
N LEU A 80 4.39 1.73 7.58
CA LEU A 80 4.61 1.85 6.15
C LEU A 80 5.97 2.45 5.83
N GLU A 81 6.34 3.55 6.46
CA GLU A 81 7.60 4.19 6.12
C GLU A 81 8.78 3.29 6.40
N ALA A 82 8.78 2.61 7.56
CA ALA A 82 9.87 1.70 7.90
C ALA A 82 9.99 0.58 6.86
N THR A 83 8.84 0.08 6.40
CA THR A 83 8.83 -0.99 5.41
C THR A 83 9.36 -0.52 4.06
N LEU A 84 8.94 0.68 3.62
CA LEU A 84 9.45 1.24 2.38
C LEU A 84 10.94 1.49 2.45
N ALA A 85 11.42 2.02 3.57
CA ALA A 85 12.85 2.29 3.75
C ALA A 85 13.66 1.00 3.74
N LYS A 86 13.17 -0.02 4.40
CA LYS A 86 13.86 -1.31 4.49
C LYS A 86 14.05 -1.93 3.11
N ASN A 87 13.09 -1.75 2.23
CA ASN A 87 13.10 -2.39 0.91
C ASN A 87 13.53 -1.44 -0.20
N ASN A 88 14.10 -0.31 0.14
CA ASN A 88 14.36 0.74 -0.84
C ASN A 88 15.69 0.60 -1.59
N ASP A 89 16.38 -0.45 -1.47
CA ASP A 89 17.68 -0.65 -2.16
C ASP A 89 17.54 -0.84 -3.65
#